data_811c08b54d706c672d323e2e80e8fdba
#
_entry.id   811c08b54d706c672d323e2e80e8fdba
#
_cell.length_a   1.000
_cell.length_b   1.000
_cell.length_c   1.000
_cell.angle_alpha   90.00
_cell.angle_beta   90.00
_cell.angle_gamma   90.00
#
_symmetry.space_group_name_H-M   'P 1'
#
loop_
_entity.id
_entity.type
_entity.pdbx_description
1 polymer ?
#
loop_
_entity_poly.entity_id
_entity_poly.type
_entity_poly.pdbx_seq_one_letter_code
_entity_poly.pdbx_strand_id
1 'polypeptide(L)'
;QAGFISLEAFLAATAIGGLSTNLLVVNNLRDVDTDRLANKRTLAVRLGRRFSIWEYRLFLLWSQVTPVCLAMKLNYSWVQLSMLTLPLGIVLWVVIGKAQSGDDFNRLLARTALLLVLYSITLSVELMI
;
A
#
# COMPACT_ATOMS: atom_id res chain seq x y z
N GLN A 1 0.53 6.01 29.84
CA GLN A 1 1.11 5.28 28.70
C GLN A 1 0.66 3.82 28.83
N ALA A 2 -0.14 3.35 27.84
CA ALA A 2 -0.52 1.95 27.80
C ALA A 2 0.73 1.11 27.50
N GLY A 3 1.08 0.16 28.38
CA GLY A 3 2.22 -0.74 28.22
C GLY A 3 2.01 -1.81 27.15
N PHE A 4 0.98 -1.70 26.30
CA PHE A 4 0.64 -2.62 25.22
C PHE A 4 0.10 -1.91 24.00
N ILE A 5 0.32 -2.48 22.84
CA ILE A 5 -0.22 -1.99 21.56
C ILE A 5 -1.64 -2.53 21.40
N SER A 6 -2.61 -1.65 21.16
CA SER A 6 -3.98 -2.10 20.86
C SER A 6 -4.05 -2.77 19.48
N LEU A 7 -5.02 -3.64 19.28
CA LEU A 7 -5.20 -4.32 17.98
C LEU A 7 -5.52 -3.30 16.87
N GLU A 8 -6.27 -2.25 17.19
CA GLU A 8 -6.60 -1.17 16.25
C GLU A 8 -5.34 -0.45 15.78
N ALA A 9 -4.48 -0.07 16.71
CA ALA A 9 -3.20 0.56 16.40
C ALA A 9 -2.32 -0.36 15.56
N PHE A 10 -2.28 -1.65 15.86
CA PHE A 10 -1.54 -2.66 15.09
C PHE A 10 -2.07 -2.79 13.66
N LEU A 11 -3.40 -2.92 13.48
CA LEU A 11 -4.03 -3.02 12.16
C LEU A 11 -3.77 -1.76 11.32
N ALA A 12 -3.97 -0.58 11.90
CA ALA A 12 -3.72 0.69 11.23
C ALA A 12 -2.23 0.83 10.82
N ALA A 13 -1.31 0.54 11.74
CA ALA A 13 0.12 0.62 11.46
C ALA A 13 0.57 -0.33 10.35
N THR A 14 0.06 -1.58 10.33
CA THR A 14 0.40 -2.55 9.29
C THR A 14 -0.19 -2.19 7.92
N ALA A 15 -1.38 -1.58 7.88
CA ALA A 15 -1.98 -1.10 6.64
C ALA A 15 -1.19 0.06 6.03
N ILE A 16 -0.86 1.08 6.83
CA ILE A 16 -0.04 2.22 6.40
C ILE A 16 1.37 1.76 6.04
N GLY A 17 1.97 0.89 6.84
CA GLY A 17 3.29 0.29 6.58
C GLY A 17 3.32 -0.49 5.27
N GLY A 18 2.28 -1.26 4.96
CA GLY A 18 2.14 -1.97 3.68
C GLY A 18 2.07 -1.02 2.49
N LEU A 19 1.27 0.06 2.57
CA LEU A 19 1.23 1.08 1.51
C LEU A 19 2.57 1.81 1.36
N SER A 20 3.28 2.08 2.45
CA SER A 20 4.63 2.66 2.41
C SER A 20 5.62 1.70 1.73
N THR A 21 5.52 0.40 2.01
CA THR A 21 6.33 -0.63 1.36
C THR A 21 6.06 -0.68 -0.15
N ASN A 22 4.82 -0.43 -0.59
CA ASN A 22 4.48 -0.36 -2.01
C ASN A 22 5.27 0.70 -2.79
N LEU A 23 5.69 1.79 -2.16
CA LEU A 23 6.59 2.76 -2.80
C LEU A 23 7.95 2.13 -3.12
N LEU A 24 8.49 1.32 -2.19
CA LEU A 24 9.74 0.58 -2.41
C LEU A 24 9.58 -0.49 -3.48
N VAL A 25 8.45 -1.20 -3.49
CA VAL A 25 8.15 -2.22 -4.52
C VAL A 25 8.14 -1.59 -5.92
N VAL A 26 7.49 -0.44 -6.09
CA VAL A 26 7.46 0.27 -7.39
C VAL A 26 8.85 0.75 -7.79
N ASN A 27 9.65 1.32 -6.87
CA ASN A 27 11.03 1.71 -7.15
C ASN A 27 11.88 0.51 -7.58
N ASN A 28 11.80 -0.60 -6.85
CA ASN A 28 12.55 -1.81 -7.16
C ASN A 28 12.13 -2.42 -8.51
N LEU A 29 10.85 -2.31 -8.89
CA LEU A 29 10.37 -2.75 -10.21
C LEU A 29 10.88 -1.86 -11.33
N ARG A 30 10.92 -0.54 -11.11
CA ARG A 30 11.46 0.42 -12.08
C ARG A 30 12.93 0.19 -12.33
N ASP A 31 13.68 -0.06 -11.28
CA ASP A 31 15.15 -0.07 -11.30
C ASP A 31 15.74 -1.51 -11.41
N VAL A 32 14.90 -2.53 -11.68
CA VAL A 32 15.31 -3.95 -11.62
C VAL A 32 16.53 -4.29 -12.48
N ASP A 33 16.65 -3.71 -13.67
CA ASP A 33 17.76 -4.00 -14.57
C ASP A 33 19.05 -3.30 -14.12
N THR A 34 18.97 -2.04 -13.70
CA THR A 34 20.11 -1.30 -13.14
C THR A 34 20.57 -1.87 -11.81
N ASP A 35 19.64 -2.29 -10.95
CA ASP A 35 19.96 -2.95 -9.68
C ASP A 35 20.66 -4.28 -9.88
N ARG A 36 20.25 -5.06 -10.91
CA ARG A 36 20.91 -6.32 -11.27
C ARG A 36 22.36 -6.08 -11.71
N LEU A 37 22.61 -5.06 -12.55
CA LEU A 37 23.94 -4.69 -13.00
C LEU A 37 24.82 -4.19 -11.84
N ALA A 38 24.22 -3.52 -10.87
CA ALA A 38 24.90 -3.02 -9.67
C ALA A 38 25.05 -4.08 -8.56
N ASN A 39 24.74 -5.36 -8.83
CA ASN A 39 24.75 -6.46 -7.85
C ASN A 39 23.87 -6.22 -6.61
N LYS A 40 22.88 -5.35 -6.67
CA LYS A 40 21.89 -5.17 -5.62
C LYS A 40 20.92 -6.37 -5.60
N ARG A 41 20.62 -6.83 -4.39
CA ARG A 41 19.75 -8.01 -4.18
C ARG A 41 18.35 -7.61 -3.70
N THR A 42 17.68 -6.73 -4.43
CA THR A 42 16.28 -6.37 -4.15
C THR A 42 15.35 -7.57 -4.36
N LEU A 43 14.16 -7.56 -3.76
CA LEU A 43 13.18 -8.64 -3.98
C LEU A 43 12.78 -8.75 -5.46
N ALA A 44 12.67 -7.63 -6.18
CA ALA A 44 12.39 -7.61 -7.62
C ALA A 44 13.51 -8.31 -8.43
N VAL A 45 14.78 -8.12 -8.05
CA VAL A 45 15.92 -8.81 -8.69
C VAL A 45 15.94 -10.29 -8.38
N ARG A 46 15.64 -10.68 -7.12
CA ARG A 46 15.72 -12.08 -6.64
C ARG A 46 14.53 -12.94 -7.05
N LEU A 47 13.31 -12.42 -6.89
CA LEU A 47 12.06 -13.16 -7.05
C LEU A 47 11.31 -12.78 -8.33
N GLY A 48 11.77 -11.73 -9.00
CA GLY A 48 11.27 -11.30 -10.30
C GLY A 48 10.01 -10.43 -10.23
N ARG A 49 9.67 -9.88 -11.39
CA ARG A 49 8.58 -8.93 -11.60
C ARG A 49 7.22 -9.46 -11.13
N ARG A 50 6.90 -10.73 -11.41
CA ARG A 50 5.58 -11.31 -11.04
C ARG A 50 5.38 -11.33 -9.55
N PHE A 51 6.42 -11.70 -8.79
CA PHE A 51 6.39 -11.68 -7.32
C PHE A 51 6.13 -10.26 -6.81
N SER A 52 6.90 -9.27 -7.28
CA SER A 52 6.75 -7.88 -6.82
C SER A 52 5.38 -7.28 -7.17
N ILE A 53 4.76 -7.64 -8.30
CA ILE A 53 3.38 -7.24 -8.61
C ILE A 53 2.40 -7.83 -7.59
N TRP A 54 2.56 -9.09 -7.19
CA TRP A 54 1.71 -9.72 -6.20
C TRP A 54 1.95 -9.15 -4.80
N GLU A 55 3.20 -8.89 -4.43
CA GLU A 55 3.58 -8.20 -3.19
C GLU A 55 2.86 -6.84 -3.07
N TYR A 56 2.94 -6.02 -4.13
CA TYR A 56 2.23 -4.74 -4.21
C TYR A 56 0.71 -4.91 -4.02
N ARG A 57 0.11 -5.87 -4.72
CA ARG A 57 -1.33 -6.14 -4.65
C ARG A 57 -1.78 -6.62 -3.28
N LEU A 58 -0.99 -7.45 -2.62
CA LEU A 58 -1.30 -7.94 -1.27
C LEU A 58 -1.32 -6.80 -0.25
N PHE A 59 -0.33 -5.92 -0.26
CA PHE A 59 -0.31 -4.76 0.63
C PHE A 59 -1.44 -3.77 0.30
N LEU A 60 -1.75 -3.58 -0.97
CA LEU A 60 -2.87 -2.77 -1.40
C LEU A 60 -4.21 -3.35 -0.92
N LEU A 61 -4.42 -4.65 -1.08
CA LEU A 61 -5.62 -5.34 -0.59
C LEU A 61 -5.74 -5.23 0.93
N TRP A 62 -4.63 -5.48 1.65
CA TRP A 62 -4.60 -5.39 3.09
C TRP A 62 -5.02 -4.01 3.59
N SER A 63 -4.53 -2.94 2.96
CA SER A 63 -4.93 -1.58 3.32
C SER A 63 -6.43 -1.33 3.11
N GLN A 64 -7.06 -1.91 2.09
CA GLN A 64 -8.50 -1.73 1.83
C GLN A 64 -9.38 -2.62 2.74
N VAL A 65 -8.87 -3.74 3.21
CA VAL A 65 -9.59 -4.64 4.13
C VAL A 65 -9.54 -4.14 5.58
N THR A 66 -8.44 -3.49 5.97
CA THR A 66 -8.24 -3.01 7.35
C THR A 66 -9.37 -2.13 7.88
N PRO A 67 -9.91 -1.12 7.15
CA PRO A 67 -11.02 -0.32 7.64
C PRO A 67 -12.27 -1.15 7.94
N VAL A 68 -12.54 -2.16 7.11
CA VAL A 68 -13.68 -3.07 7.33
C VAL A 68 -13.50 -3.86 8.63
N CYS A 69 -12.29 -4.37 8.87
CA CYS A 69 -11.97 -5.08 10.12
C CYS A 69 -12.12 -4.17 11.35
N LEU A 70 -11.69 -2.91 11.24
CA LEU A 70 -11.84 -1.92 12.30
C LEU A 70 -13.30 -1.58 12.56
N ALA A 71 -14.12 -1.39 11.50
CA ALA A 71 -15.55 -1.15 11.62
C ALA A 71 -16.27 -2.26 12.38
N MET A 72 -16.00 -3.50 11.99
CA MET A 72 -16.63 -4.67 12.62
C MET A 72 -16.27 -4.78 14.11
N LYS A 73 -15.05 -4.37 14.48
CA LYS A 73 -14.59 -4.43 15.87
C LYS A 73 -15.15 -3.29 16.71
N LEU A 74 -15.22 -2.08 16.17
CA LEU A 74 -15.62 -0.87 16.88
C LEU A 74 -17.13 -0.62 16.83
N ASN A 75 -17.91 -1.51 16.19
CA ASN A 75 -19.37 -1.38 15.98
C ASN A 75 -19.78 -0.03 15.32
N TYR A 76 -18.92 0.51 14.46
CA TYR A 76 -19.25 1.72 13.73
C TYR A 76 -20.25 1.45 12.60
N SER A 77 -21.36 2.17 12.61
CA SER A 77 -22.39 2.13 11.55
C SER A 77 -22.12 3.11 10.40
N TRP A 78 -21.00 3.81 10.42
CA TRP A 78 -20.70 4.90 9.50
C TRP A 78 -19.89 4.43 8.30
N VAL A 79 -20.12 5.04 7.14
CA VAL A 79 -19.27 4.89 5.97
C VAL A 79 -17.85 5.30 6.34
N GLN A 80 -16.91 4.38 6.19
CA GLN A 80 -15.53 4.63 6.56
C GLN A 80 -14.88 5.56 5.53
N LEU A 81 -14.35 6.68 6.00
CA LEU A 81 -13.71 7.69 5.15
C LEU A 81 -12.55 7.11 4.34
N SER A 82 -11.77 6.19 4.93
CA SER A 82 -10.67 5.52 4.24
C SER A 82 -11.13 4.67 3.05
N MET A 83 -12.38 4.19 3.03
CA MET A 83 -12.93 3.49 1.86
C MET A 83 -13.13 4.41 0.64
N LEU A 84 -13.14 5.73 0.81
CA LEU A 84 -13.13 6.67 -0.32
C LEU A 84 -11.85 6.54 -1.17
N THR A 85 -10.80 5.91 -0.65
CA THR A 85 -9.57 5.62 -1.40
C THR A 85 -9.68 4.38 -2.29
N LEU A 86 -10.74 3.57 -2.13
CA LEU A 86 -10.91 2.32 -2.87
C LEU A 86 -10.87 2.47 -4.40
N PRO A 87 -11.51 3.47 -5.02
CA PRO A 87 -11.43 3.64 -6.49
C PRO A 87 -9.98 3.83 -6.97
N LEU A 88 -9.19 4.61 -6.24
CA LEU A 88 -7.76 4.78 -6.54
C LEU A 88 -7.00 3.46 -6.35
N GLY A 89 -7.31 2.72 -5.30
CA GLY A 89 -6.75 1.39 -5.06
C GLY A 89 -7.01 0.42 -6.22
N ILE A 90 -8.25 0.37 -6.73
CA ILE A 90 -8.62 -0.47 -7.90
C ILE A 90 -7.82 -0.06 -9.14
N VAL A 91 -7.70 1.22 -9.42
CA VAL A 91 -6.88 1.72 -10.54
C VAL A 91 -5.43 1.25 -10.42
N LEU A 92 -4.83 1.39 -9.24
CA LEU A 92 -3.45 1.00 -8.97
C LEU A 92 -3.23 -0.51 -9.09
N TRP A 93 -4.22 -1.32 -8.64
CA TRP A 93 -4.20 -2.77 -8.81
C TRP A 93 -4.06 -3.21 -10.27
N VAL A 94 -4.74 -2.51 -11.18
CA VAL A 94 -4.68 -2.80 -12.62
C VAL A 94 -3.40 -2.25 -13.23
N VAL A 95 -3.05 -0.99 -12.90
CA VAL A 95 -1.93 -0.27 -13.53
C VAL A 95 -0.58 -0.94 -13.22
N ILE A 96 -0.37 -1.45 -11.99
CA ILE A 96 0.88 -2.14 -11.63
C ILE A 96 1.20 -3.32 -12.56
N GLY A 97 0.18 -4.04 -13.02
CA GLY A 97 0.37 -5.17 -13.94
C GLY A 97 0.72 -4.75 -15.37
N LYS A 98 0.39 -3.52 -15.76
CA LYS A 98 0.57 -2.99 -17.12
C LYS A 98 1.79 -2.08 -17.30
N ALA A 99 2.33 -1.53 -16.21
CA ALA A 99 3.47 -0.62 -16.25
C ALA A 99 4.69 -1.30 -16.87
N GLN A 100 5.34 -0.69 -17.85
CA GLN A 100 6.51 -1.25 -18.54
C GLN A 100 7.64 -0.23 -18.66
N SER A 101 7.34 1.04 -18.83
CA SER A 101 8.32 2.10 -18.99
C SER A 101 8.67 2.77 -17.65
N GLY A 102 9.83 3.43 -17.58
CA GLY A 102 10.20 4.26 -16.43
C GLY A 102 9.16 5.31 -16.09
N ASP A 103 8.55 5.92 -17.11
CA ASP A 103 7.47 6.91 -16.94
C ASP A 103 6.20 6.31 -16.36
N ASP A 104 5.86 5.06 -16.72
CA ASP A 104 4.73 4.36 -16.11
C ASP A 104 4.98 4.14 -14.62
N PHE A 105 6.19 3.70 -14.26
CA PHE A 105 6.56 3.49 -12.86
C PHE A 105 6.61 4.81 -12.08
N ASN A 106 7.09 5.91 -12.66
CA ASN A 106 7.09 7.22 -12.02
C ASN A 106 5.66 7.71 -11.75
N ARG A 107 4.75 7.56 -12.72
CA ARG A 107 3.32 7.87 -12.53
C ARG A 107 2.67 6.96 -11.48
N LEU A 108 3.00 5.68 -11.48
CA LEU A 108 2.52 4.73 -10.49
C LEU A 108 3.02 5.08 -9.09
N LEU A 109 4.29 5.46 -8.95
CA LEU A 109 4.88 5.90 -7.70
C LEU A 109 4.16 7.12 -7.13
N ALA A 110 3.94 8.16 -7.96
CA ALA A 110 3.23 9.36 -7.54
C ALA A 110 1.78 9.06 -7.08
N ARG A 111 1.06 8.20 -7.81
CA ARG A 111 -0.31 7.79 -7.43
C ARG A 111 -0.32 6.92 -6.18
N THR A 112 0.67 6.06 -5.98
CA THR A 112 0.81 5.26 -4.76
C THR A 112 1.09 6.15 -3.55
N ALA A 113 1.94 7.17 -3.71
CA ALA A 113 2.19 8.17 -2.67
C ALA A 113 0.92 8.97 -2.35
N LEU A 114 0.16 9.38 -3.36
CA LEU A 114 -1.13 10.04 -3.15
C LEU A 114 -2.11 9.15 -2.38
N LEU A 115 -2.22 7.88 -2.75
CA LEU A 115 -3.05 6.92 -2.02
C LEU A 115 -2.62 6.80 -0.56
N LEU A 116 -1.31 6.67 -0.29
CA LEU A 116 -0.77 6.58 1.06
C LEU A 116 -1.16 7.80 1.90
N VAL A 117 -1.01 9.01 1.36
CA VAL A 117 -1.35 10.25 2.07
C VAL A 117 -2.85 10.33 2.35
N LEU A 118 -3.70 10.13 1.35
CA LEU A 118 -5.16 10.17 1.50
C LEU A 118 -5.65 9.11 2.48
N TYR A 119 -5.15 7.89 2.35
CA TYR A 119 -5.49 6.77 3.23
C TYR A 119 -5.07 7.05 4.68
N SER A 120 -3.85 7.55 4.91
CA SER A 120 -3.35 7.85 6.25
C SER A 120 -4.16 8.96 6.92
N ILE A 121 -4.53 10.02 6.18
CA ILE A 121 -5.35 11.11 6.71
C ILE A 121 -6.74 10.60 7.07
N THR A 122 -7.41 9.92 6.14
CA THR A 122 -8.78 9.44 6.35
C THR A 122 -8.87 8.41 7.48
N LEU A 123 -7.94 7.46 7.53
CA LEU A 123 -7.86 6.48 8.60
C LEU A 123 -7.56 7.13 9.97
N SER A 124 -6.69 8.14 10.00
CA SER A 124 -6.41 8.87 11.25
C SER A 124 -7.64 9.61 11.77
N VAL A 125 -8.41 10.25 10.88
CA VAL A 125 -9.66 10.91 11.24
C VAL A 125 -10.67 9.89 11.77
N GLU A 126 -10.82 8.73 11.13
CA GLU A 126 -11.70 7.64 11.60
C GLU A 126 -11.37 7.17 13.02
N LEU A 127 -10.08 7.05 13.33
CA LEU A 127 -9.64 6.58 14.66
C LEU A 127 -9.73 7.64 15.75
N MET A 128 -9.98 8.91 15.39
CA MET A 128 -10.14 10.02 16.34
C MET A 128 -11.61 10.30 16.72
N ILE A 129 -12.55 9.80 15.93
CA ILE A 129 -14.00 10.01 16.15
C ILE A 129 -14.57 8.84 16.94
#